data_51b6aabeda53eaba833d94cabf22ffb1
#
_entry.id   51b6aabeda53eaba833d94cabf22ffb1
#
_cell.length_a   1.000
_cell.length_b   1.000
_cell.length_c   1.000
_cell.angle_alpha   90.00
_cell.angle_beta   90.00
_cell.angle_gamma   90.00
#
_symmetry.space_group_name_H-M   'P 1'
#
loop_
_entity.id
_entity.type
_entity.pdbx_description
1 polymer ?
#
loop_
_entity_poly.entity_id
_entity_poly.type
_entity_poly.pdbx_seq_one_letter_code
_entity_poly.pdbx_strand_id
1 'polypeptide(L)'
;KSLSTYTKYRIGCAYVGEFLQTHYHVKDIALKELSLPFITDYETFLRTDKHLKINSAMVFVRNLRAMVFRAIDNEWLVKDPFRRYEYKEEETTREFLSKEEIHLLMETPITRKKMSMVRDLFLFCCFTGLAFIDLYNLKEENIKEFFDEGEWIVIHRQKTGTEANIKLLDYPKQIMEKYRGLCEDGRVFPVPNYQSCMDSLKRLGKKCGITKPLSWHCTSHSKFFYLLNISELSIL
;
A
#
# COMPACT_ATOMS: atom_id res chain seq x y z
N LYS A 1 7.78 8.08 13.36
CA LYS A 1 7.13 8.14 12.03
C LYS A 1 7.93 7.31 11.05
N SER A 2 7.28 6.64 10.07
CA SER A 2 7.96 5.79 9.11
C SER A 2 8.89 6.60 8.17
N LEU A 3 9.93 5.95 7.62
CA LEU A 3 10.83 6.54 6.62
C LEU A 3 10.06 7.08 5.40
N SER A 4 9.00 6.37 4.98
CA SER A 4 8.11 6.80 3.89
C SER A 4 7.41 8.13 4.20
N THR A 5 6.95 8.33 5.44
CA THR A 5 6.34 9.58 5.88
C THR A 5 7.37 10.72 5.85
N TYR A 6 8.57 10.49 6.38
CA TYR A 6 9.66 11.46 6.34
C TYR A 6 9.99 11.90 4.90
N THR A 7 10.12 10.94 3.99
CA THR A 7 10.41 11.22 2.59
C THR A 7 9.33 12.10 1.94
N LYS A 8 8.05 11.84 2.21
CA LYS A 8 6.95 12.68 1.69
C LYS A 8 7.02 14.12 2.22
N TYR A 9 7.33 14.32 3.50
CA TYR A 9 7.51 15.67 4.05
C TYR A 9 8.72 16.37 3.41
N ARG A 10 9.84 15.68 3.23
CA ARG A 10 11.04 16.24 2.58
C ARG A 10 10.76 16.69 1.16
N ILE A 11 10.05 15.87 0.37
CA ILE A 11 9.63 16.23 -1.00
C ILE A 11 8.67 17.42 -0.96
N GLY A 12 7.71 17.45 -0.03
CA GLY A 12 6.79 18.56 0.14
C GLY A 12 7.50 19.88 0.45
N CYS A 13 8.50 19.86 1.32
CA CYS A 13 9.33 21.04 1.60
C CYS A 13 10.08 21.52 0.34
N ALA A 14 10.64 20.59 -0.45
CA ALA A 14 11.32 20.94 -1.69
C ALA A 14 10.35 21.59 -2.68
N TYR A 15 9.12 21.07 -2.82
CA TYR A 15 8.10 21.67 -3.69
C TYR A 15 7.66 23.07 -3.23
N VAL A 16 7.51 23.30 -1.93
CA VAL A 16 7.21 24.63 -1.40
C VAL A 16 8.35 25.60 -1.72
N GLY A 17 9.60 25.20 -1.48
CA GLY A 17 10.77 26.03 -1.79
C GLY A 17 10.87 26.39 -3.28
N GLU A 18 10.63 25.44 -4.18
CA GLU A 18 10.63 25.68 -5.62
C GLU A 18 9.46 26.59 -6.04
N PHE A 19 8.27 26.37 -5.49
CA PHE A 19 7.11 27.24 -5.73
C PHE A 19 7.38 28.68 -5.33
N LEU A 20 7.99 28.90 -4.16
CA LEU A 20 8.37 30.26 -3.72
C LEU A 20 9.35 30.92 -4.69
N GLN A 21 10.34 30.18 -5.19
CA GLN A 21 11.32 30.70 -6.14
C GLN A 21 10.72 31.02 -7.50
N THR A 22 9.86 30.13 -8.02
CA THR A 22 9.33 30.25 -9.40
C THR A 22 8.17 31.22 -9.51
N HIS A 23 7.25 31.24 -8.54
CA HIS A 23 6.04 32.05 -8.60
C HIS A 23 6.11 33.35 -7.82
N TYR A 24 6.86 33.37 -6.69
CA TYR A 24 6.98 34.55 -5.83
C TYR A 24 8.36 35.21 -5.92
N HIS A 25 9.34 34.58 -6.56
CA HIS A 25 10.73 35.06 -6.73
C HIS A 25 11.42 35.34 -5.38
N VAL A 26 11.03 34.61 -4.32
CA VAL A 26 11.60 34.71 -2.97
C VAL A 26 12.13 33.35 -2.53
N LYS A 27 13.05 33.38 -1.55
CA LYS A 27 13.57 32.12 -0.96
C LYS A 27 12.76 31.63 0.24
N ASP A 28 12.05 32.54 0.88
CA ASP A 28 11.25 32.26 2.09
C ASP A 28 10.15 33.32 2.23
N ILE A 29 9.11 33.00 3.00
CA ILE A 29 7.99 33.90 3.28
C ILE A 29 7.58 33.77 4.75
N ALA A 30 7.14 34.89 5.35
CA ALA A 30 6.67 34.86 6.72
C ALA A 30 5.37 34.06 6.85
N LEU A 31 5.20 33.27 7.92
CA LEU A 31 3.98 32.48 8.15
C LEU A 31 2.69 33.28 8.06
N LYS A 32 2.72 34.56 8.49
CA LYS A 32 1.57 35.47 8.41
C LYS A 32 1.13 35.84 6.99
N GLU A 33 1.99 35.61 6.00
CA GLU A 33 1.70 35.87 4.58
C GLU A 33 1.01 34.69 3.90
N LEU A 34 0.97 33.54 4.57
CA LEU A 34 0.20 32.39 4.09
C LEU A 34 -1.29 32.74 4.06
N SER A 35 -1.86 32.64 2.87
CA SER A 35 -3.26 33.02 2.60
C SER A 35 -3.95 31.95 1.77
N LEU A 36 -5.28 32.02 1.64
CA LEU A 36 -6.01 31.12 0.76
C LEU A 36 -5.52 31.19 -0.71
N PRO A 37 -5.27 32.36 -1.32
CA PRO A 37 -4.66 32.45 -2.63
C PRO A 37 -3.33 31.70 -2.73
N PHE A 38 -2.42 31.89 -1.77
CA PHE A 38 -1.15 31.15 -1.73
C PHE A 38 -1.35 29.63 -1.80
N ILE A 39 -2.32 29.10 -1.05
CA ILE A 39 -2.60 27.65 -1.03
C ILE A 39 -3.16 27.18 -2.37
N THR A 40 -4.03 27.98 -2.98
CA THR A 40 -4.63 27.69 -4.29
C THR A 40 -3.57 27.72 -5.41
N ASP A 41 -2.68 28.71 -5.37
CA ASP A 41 -1.58 28.82 -6.33
C ASP A 41 -0.58 27.67 -6.15
N TYR A 42 -0.29 27.26 -4.91
CA TYR A 42 0.54 26.08 -4.63
C TYR A 42 -0.11 24.78 -5.14
N GLU A 43 -1.42 24.61 -4.97
CA GLU A 43 -2.14 23.46 -5.57
C GLU A 43 -1.98 23.48 -7.09
N THR A 44 -2.17 24.64 -7.72
CA THR A 44 -2.04 24.81 -9.16
C THR A 44 -0.63 24.44 -9.63
N PHE A 45 0.42 24.98 -8.99
CA PHE A 45 1.80 24.62 -9.25
C PHE A 45 2.05 23.11 -9.17
N LEU A 46 1.53 22.45 -8.15
CA LEU A 46 1.68 20.99 -8.01
C LEU A 46 1.05 20.22 -9.18
N ARG A 47 -0.05 20.73 -9.73
CA ARG A 47 -0.77 20.08 -10.83
C ARG A 47 -0.19 20.42 -12.20
N THR A 48 0.19 21.67 -12.43
CA THR A 48 0.67 22.16 -13.74
C THR A 48 2.16 21.95 -13.91
N ASP A 49 2.97 22.44 -13.00
CA ASP A 49 4.43 22.44 -13.14
C ASP A 49 5.04 21.08 -12.71
N LYS A 50 4.48 20.45 -11.67
CA LYS A 50 4.89 19.13 -11.21
C LYS A 50 4.13 17.98 -11.85
N HIS A 51 3.11 18.26 -12.66
CA HIS A 51 2.30 17.27 -13.37
C HIS A 51 1.70 16.19 -12.45
N LEU A 52 1.40 16.54 -11.18
CA LEU A 52 0.82 15.62 -10.23
C LEU A 52 -0.67 15.43 -10.48
N LYS A 53 -1.14 14.17 -10.37
CA LYS A 53 -2.56 13.88 -10.30
C LYS A 53 -3.15 14.51 -9.03
N ILE A 54 -4.46 14.81 -9.05
CA ILE A 54 -5.16 15.55 -7.99
C ILE A 54 -4.91 14.94 -6.59
N ASN A 55 -5.09 13.63 -6.43
CA ASN A 55 -4.87 12.96 -5.13
C ASN A 55 -3.41 13.03 -4.66
N SER A 56 -2.45 13.02 -5.59
CA SER A 56 -1.03 13.18 -5.26
C SER A 56 -0.70 14.61 -4.84
N ALA A 57 -1.26 15.62 -5.52
CA ALA A 57 -1.11 17.02 -5.15
C ALA A 57 -1.71 17.27 -3.74
N MET A 58 -2.90 16.70 -3.47
CA MET A 58 -3.54 16.83 -2.16
C MET A 58 -2.73 16.25 -1.00
N VAL A 59 -1.88 15.25 -1.23
CA VAL A 59 -0.94 14.77 -0.19
C VAL A 59 0.02 15.87 0.23
N PHE A 60 0.56 16.64 -0.70
CA PHE A 60 1.50 17.73 -0.40
C PHE A 60 0.81 18.96 0.19
N VAL A 61 -0.40 19.29 -0.28
CA VAL A 61 -1.23 20.34 0.32
C VAL A 61 -1.57 20.00 1.79
N ARG A 62 -1.92 18.73 2.09
CA ARG A 62 -2.14 18.28 3.48
C ARG A 62 -0.86 18.31 4.33
N ASN A 63 0.29 18.04 3.72
CA ASN A 63 1.57 18.16 4.41
C ASN A 63 1.85 19.61 4.81
N LEU A 64 1.58 20.57 3.92
CA LEU A 64 1.68 22.01 4.22
C LEU A 64 0.71 22.39 5.34
N ARG A 65 -0.54 21.96 5.26
CA ARG A 65 -1.55 22.19 6.32
C ARG A 65 -1.09 21.66 7.68
N ALA A 66 -0.49 20.46 7.71
CA ALA A 66 0.01 19.89 8.97
C ALA A 66 1.12 20.75 9.62
N MET A 67 1.92 21.45 8.82
CA MET A 67 2.91 22.41 9.31
C MET A 67 2.24 23.70 9.83
N VAL A 68 1.25 24.19 9.08
CA VAL A 68 0.45 25.36 9.49
C VAL A 68 -0.27 25.10 10.82
N PHE A 69 -0.89 23.91 11.00
CA PHE A 69 -1.50 23.55 12.28
C PHE A 69 -0.50 23.59 13.44
N ARG A 70 0.72 23.09 13.24
CA ARG A 70 1.75 23.18 14.25
C ARG A 70 2.13 24.62 14.57
N ALA A 71 2.13 25.52 13.56
CA ALA A 71 2.39 26.92 13.78
C ALA A 71 1.27 27.59 14.59
N ILE A 72 0.01 27.18 14.36
CA ILE A 72 -1.14 27.64 15.13
C ILE A 72 -1.07 27.11 16.58
N ASP A 73 -0.80 25.81 16.77
CA ASP A 73 -0.69 25.16 18.08
C ASP A 73 0.44 25.77 18.94
N ASN A 74 1.50 26.29 18.29
CA ASN A 74 2.59 27.00 18.96
C ASN A 74 2.38 28.52 19.01
N GLU A 75 1.20 29.04 18.69
CA GLU A 75 0.85 30.46 18.68
C GLU A 75 1.70 31.35 17.74
N TRP A 76 2.42 30.74 16.79
CA TRP A 76 3.20 31.46 15.77
C TRP A 76 2.32 32.02 14.64
N LEU A 77 1.11 31.47 14.50
CA LEU A 77 0.11 31.91 13.53
C LEU A 77 -1.27 31.96 14.19
N VAL A 78 -1.94 33.10 14.12
CA VAL A 78 -3.24 33.31 14.75
C VAL A 78 -4.42 32.87 13.85
N LYS A 79 -4.27 33.04 12.54
CA LYS A 79 -5.33 32.72 11.57
C LYS A 79 -4.99 31.50 10.76
N ASP A 80 -5.93 30.56 10.65
CA ASP A 80 -5.78 29.39 9.78
C ASP A 80 -6.06 29.79 8.32
N PRO A 81 -5.05 29.80 7.44
CA PRO A 81 -5.23 30.10 6.02
C PRO A 81 -6.00 29.00 5.28
N PHE A 82 -6.09 27.79 5.84
CA PHE A 82 -6.83 26.66 5.26
C PHE A 82 -8.32 26.64 5.65
N ARG A 83 -8.80 27.58 6.47
CA ARG A 83 -10.18 27.56 7.00
C ARG A 83 -11.25 27.48 5.89
N ARG A 84 -10.99 28.09 4.72
CA ARG A 84 -11.91 28.11 3.57
C ARG A 84 -11.39 27.28 2.40
N TYR A 85 -10.32 26.50 2.59
CA TYR A 85 -9.75 25.67 1.52
C TYR A 85 -10.52 24.37 1.41
N GLU A 86 -11.05 24.10 0.21
CA GLU A 86 -11.77 22.87 -0.10
C GLU A 86 -10.84 21.85 -0.73
N TYR A 87 -10.73 20.67 -0.11
CA TYR A 87 -9.94 19.58 -0.65
C TYR A 87 -10.67 18.88 -1.78
N LYS A 88 -9.99 18.75 -2.92
CA LYS A 88 -10.51 18.01 -4.07
C LYS A 88 -9.92 16.61 -4.05
N GLU A 89 -10.77 15.61 -4.13
CA GLU A 89 -10.36 14.20 -4.24
C GLU A 89 -11.11 13.55 -5.39
N GLU A 90 -10.36 12.79 -6.20
CA GLU A 90 -10.93 11.88 -7.18
C GLU A 90 -11.10 10.52 -6.53
N GLU A 91 -12.28 9.94 -6.66
CA GLU A 91 -12.52 8.57 -6.24
C GLU A 91 -11.59 7.64 -7.02
N THR A 92 -10.83 6.85 -6.29
CA THR A 92 -10.02 5.79 -6.89
C THR A 92 -10.74 4.46 -6.68
N THR A 93 -11.34 3.95 -7.73
CA THR A 93 -11.87 2.57 -7.74
C THR A 93 -10.69 1.61 -7.62
N ARG A 94 -10.64 0.90 -6.50
CA ARG A 94 -9.66 -0.17 -6.32
C ARG A 94 -10.26 -1.44 -6.89
N GLU A 95 -9.68 -1.90 -7.97
CA GLU A 95 -10.07 -3.18 -8.56
C GLU A 95 -9.60 -4.33 -7.66
N PHE A 96 -10.48 -5.29 -7.43
CA PHE A 96 -10.18 -6.56 -6.78
C PHE A 96 -10.27 -7.69 -7.81
N LEU A 97 -9.67 -8.82 -7.50
CA LEU A 97 -9.72 -9.98 -8.38
C LEU A 97 -11.01 -10.76 -8.16
N SER A 98 -11.65 -11.18 -9.25
CA SER A 98 -12.78 -12.10 -9.22
C SER A 98 -12.32 -13.52 -8.89
N LYS A 99 -13.28 -14.43 -8.62
CA LYS A 99 -12.99 -15.86 -8.41
C LYS A 99 -12.33 -16.46 -9.66
N GLU A 100 -12.84 -16.15 -10.83
CA GLU A 100 -12.35 -16.62 -12.12
C GLU A 100 -10.92 -16.16 -12.38
N GLU A 101 -10.59 -14.89 -12.06
CA GLU A 101 -9.25 -14.34 -12.21
C GLU A 101 -8.24 -15.01 -11.27
N ILE A 102 -8.66 -15.33 -10.03
CA ILE A 102 -7.82 -16.07 -9.10
C ILE A 102 -7.62 -17.51 -9.58
N HIS A 103 -8.67 -18.15 -10.09
CA HIS A 103 -8.59 -19.49 -10.66
C HIS A 103 -7.64 -19.54 -11.87
N LEU A 104 -7.73 -18.56 -12.78
CA LEU A 104 -6.78 -18.39 -13.87
C LEU A 104 -5.32 -18.25 -13.38
N LEU A 105 -5.10 -17.50 -12.29
CA LEU A 105 -3.77 -17.40 -11.69
C LEU A 105 -3.27 -18.73 -11.15
N MET A 106 -4.14 -19.54 -10.53
CA MET A 106 -3.81 -20.85 -9.98
C MET A 106 -3.45 -21.85 -11.10
N GLU A 107 -4.24 -21.92 -12.16
CA GLU A 107 -4.13 -22.93 -13.20
C GLU A 107 -3.13 -22.60 -14.31
N THR A 108 -2.82 -21.31 -14.52
CA THR A 108 -1.91 -20.93 -15.61
C THR A 108 -0.52 -21.55 -15.42
N PRO A 109 -0.03 -22.37 -16.37
CA PRO A 109 1.27 -23.00 -16.25
C PRO A 109 2.40 -21.96 -16.34
N ILE A 110 3.30 -21.96 -15.33
CA ILE A 110 4.40 -21.03 -15.25
C ILE A 110 5.71 -21.80 -15.13
N THR A 111 6.58 -21.64 -16.13
CA THR A 111 7.86 -22.33 -16.22
C THR A 111 9.00 -21.59 -15.48
N ARG A 112 8.89 -20.26 -15.36
CA ARG A 112 9.93 -19.43 -14.71
C ARG A 112 9.79 -19.51 -13.20
N LYS A 113 10.75 -20.13 -12.50
CA LYS A 113 10.76 -20.32 -11.04
C LYS A 113 10.39 -19.05 -10.24
N LYS A 114 11.03 -17.91 -10.57
CA LYS A 114 10.76 -16.64 -9.88
C LYS A 114 9.31 -16.15 -10.07
N MET A 115 8.77 -16.27 -11.27
CA MET A 115 7.38 -15.83 -11.54
C MET A 115 6.38 -16.78 -10.87
N SER A 116 6.67 -18.10 -10.84
CA SER A 116 5.87 -19.08 -10.09
C SER A 116 5.87 -18.75 -8.60
N MET A 117 7.03 -18.45 -8.01
CA MET A 117 7.12 -18.03 -6.61
C MET A 117 6.28 -16.76 -6.34
N VAL A 118 6.43 -15.72 -7.15
CA VAL A 118 5.68 -14.47 -6.95
C VAL A 118 4.18 -14.69 -7.09
N ARG A 119 3.74 -15.60 -7.99
CA ARG A 119 2.34 -16.02 -8.07
C ARG A 119 1.87 -16.65 -6.77
N ASP A 120 2.61 -17.62 -6.26
CA ASP A 120 2.24 -18.34 -5.04
C ASP A 120 2.17 -17.38 -3.83
N LEU A 121 3.14 -16.47 -3.69
CA LEU A 121 3.14 -15.42 -2.66
C LEU A 121 1.94 -14.47 -2.82
N PHE A 122 1.59 -14.11 -4.04
CA PHE A 122 0.45 -13.25 -4.33
C PHE A 122 -0.87 -13.93 -3.98
N LEU A 123 -1.04 -15.20 -4.36
CA LEU A 123 -2.20 -16.01 -3.98
C LEU A 123 -2.27 -16.20 -2.46
N PHE A 124 -1.15 -16.47 -1.80
CA PHE A 124 -1.10 -16.52 -0.34
C PHE A 124 -1.66 -15.24 0.30
N CYS A 125 -1.28 -14.06 -0.21
CA CYS A 125 -1.84 -12.80 0.24
C CYS A 125 -3.33 -12.64 -0.11
N CYS A 126 -3.79 -13.15 -1.24
CA CYS A 126 -5.21 -13.13 -1.59
C CYS A 126 -6.06 -13.92 -0.58
N PHE A 127 -5.57 -15.07 -0.11
CA PHE A 127 -6.31 -15.92 0.85
C PHE A 127 -6.15 -15.45 2.31
N THR A 128 -5.01 -14.87 2.67
CA THR A 128 -4.73 -14.44 4.05
C THR A 128 -5.05 -12.96 4.31
N GLY A 129 -5.07 -12.13 3.28
CA GLY A 129 -5.21 -10.68 3.38
C GLY A 129 -4.00 -10.00 4.01
N LEU A 130 -2.84 -10.65 3.96
CA LEU A 130 -1.59 -10.04 4.38
C LEU A 130 -1.17 -8.95 3.39
N ALA A 131 -0.64 -7.85 3.93
CA ALA A 131 0.06 -6.87 3.10
C ALA A 131 1.45 -7.41 2.73
N PHE A 132 2.02 -6.92 1.63
CA PHE A 132 3.35 -7.35 1.17
C PHE A 132 4.42 -7.26 2.26
N ILE A 133 4.41 -6.21 3.07
CA ILE A 133 5.40 -6.02 4.13
C ILE A 133 5.23 -7.02 5.28
N ASP A 134 3.99 -7.39 5.59
CA ASP A 134 3.69 -8.39 6.61
C ASP A 134 4.07 -9.79 6.10
N LEU A 135 3.82 -10.09 4.81
CA LEU A 135 4.31 -11.30 4.15
C LEU A 135 5.84 -11.38 4.14
N TYR A 136 6.52 -10.27 3.80
CA TYR A 136 7.99 -10.20 3.74
C TYR A 136 8.63 -10.50 5.09
N ASN A 137 7.99 -10.07 6.19
CA ASN A 137 8.48 -10.24 7.55
C ASN A 137 7.89 -11.48 8.26
N LEU A 138 7.02 -12.25 7.60
CA LEU A 138 6.39 -13.42 8.20
C LEU A 138 7.42 -14.49 8.55
N LYS A 139 7.46 -14.89 9.82
CA LYS A 139 8.37 -15.89 10.35
C LYS A 139 7.61 -17.14 10.80
N GLU A 140 8.32 -18.25 10.91
CA GLU A 140 7.79 -19.50 11.43
C GLU A 140 7.21 -19.34 12.86
N GLU A 141 7.82 -18.51 13.69
CA GLU A 141 7.34 -18.19 15.05
C GLU A 141 5.96 -17.51 15.08
N ASN A 142 5.51 -16.96 13.95
CA ASN A 142 4.20 -16.34 13.81
C ASN A 142 3.09 -17.35 13.49
N ILE A 143 3.44 -18.59 13.20
CA ILE A 143 2.49 -19.66 12.95
C ILE A 143 2.20 -20.37 14.27
N LYS A 144 0.95 -20.37 14.69
CA LYS A 144 0.51 -20.92 15.97
C LYS A 144 -0.62 -21.93 15.75
N GLU A 145 -0.57 -23.02 16.49
CA GLU A 145 -1.74 -23.89 16.66
C GLU A 145 -2.65 -23.34 17.74
N PHE A 146 -3.95 -23.33 17.47
CA PHE A 146 -4.98 -22.95 18.43
C PHE A 146 -5.83 -24.16 18.83
N PHE A 147 -6.75 -23.94 19.78
CA PHE A 147 -7.64 -24.96 20.35
C PHE A 147 -8.55 -25.66 19.33
N ASP A 148 -8.71 -25.09 18.14
CA ASP A 148 -9.48 -25.66 17.03
C ASP A 148 -8.63 -26.57 16.12
N GLU A 149 -7.44 -26.99 16.59
CA GLU A 149 -6.44 -27.79 15.85
C GLU A 149 -6.04 -27.16 14.53
N GLY A 150 -6.35 -25.87 14.35
CA GLY A 150 -6.04 -25.08 13.18
C GLY A 150 -4.75 -24.27 13.34
N GLU A 151 -3.99 -24.15 12.26
CA GLU A 151 -2.86 -23.25 12.20
C GLU A 151 -3.33 -21.84 11.91
N TRP A 152 -2.77 -20.89 12.62
CA TRP A 152 -3.09 -19.47 12.52
C TRP A 152 -1.83 -18.63 12.38
N ILE A 153 -1.92 -17.58 11.56
CA ILE A 153 -0.91 -16.51 11.51
C ILE A 153 -1.27 -15.51 12.60
N VAL A 154 -0.35 -15.27 13.54
CA VAL A 154 -0.49 -14.29 14.61
C VAL A 154 0.58 -13.25 14.46
N ILE A 155 0.20 -12.04 14.04
CA ILE A 155 1.12 -10.94 13.79
C ILE A 155 0.58 -9.60 14.28
N HIS A 156 1.48 -8.67 14.53
CA HIS A 156 1.15 -7.24 14.58
C HIS A 156 1.42 -6.60 13.23
N ARG A 157 0.38 -6.04 12.59
CA ARG A 157 0.52 -5.40 11.27
C ARG A 157 1.52 -4.26 11.31
N GLN A 158 2.52 -4.30 10.47
CA GLN A 158 3.60 -3.32 10.48
C GLN A 158 3.15 -1.87 10.24
N LYS A 159 2.09 -1.68 9.47
CA LYS A 159 1.57 -0.33 9.16
C LYS A 159 0.80 0.30 10.30
N THR A 160 0.04 -0.49 11.06
CA THR A 160 -0.93 0.00 12.05
C THR A 160 -0.60 -0.41 13.48
N GLY A 161 0.28 -1.40 13.67
CA GLY A 161 0.54 -2.03 14.97
C GLY A 161 -0.62 -2.90 15.49
N THR A 162 -1.70 -3.03 14.71
CA THR A 162 -2.87 -3.81 15.11
C THR A 162 -2.57 -5.30 15.03
N GLU A 163 -2.96 -6.06 16.05
CA GLU A 163 -2.91 -7.51 16.04
C GLU A 163 -3.84 -8.08 14.96
N ALA A 164 -3.38 -9.12 14.28
CA ALA A 164 -4.16 -9.84 13.29
C ALA A 164 -3.94 -11.35 13.45
N ASN A 165 -5.05 -12.04 13.71
CA ASN A 165 -5.12 -13.50 13.82
C ASN A 165 -5.83 -14.03 12.59
N ILE A 166 -5.12 -14.80 11.76
CA ILE A 166 -5.60 -15.23 10.44
C ILE A 166 -5.53 -16.75 10.38
N LYS A 167 -6.68 -17.42 10.32
CA LYS A 167 -6.74 -18.86 10.13
C LYS A 167 -6.17 -19.24 8.77
N LEU A 168 -5.26 -20.21 8.74
CA LEU A 168 -4.70 -20.75 7.52
C LEU A 168 -5.67 -21.81 6.94
N LEU A 169 -6.08 -21.57 5.71
CA LEU A 169 -6.83 -22.52 4.90
C LEU A 169 -5.86 -23.50 4.23
N ASP A 170 -6.37 -24.59 3.67
CA ASP A 170 -5.56 -25.65 3.10
C ASP A 170 -4.64 -25.18 1.96
N TYR A 171 -5.14 -24.33 1.06
CA TYR A 171 -4.33 -23.83 -0.06
C TYR A 171 -3.15 -22.94 0.41
N PRO A 172 -3.30 -21.94 1.29
CA PRO A 172 -2.18 -21.26 1.94
C PRO A 172 -1.18 -22.19 2.63
N LYS A 173 -1.66 -23.25 3.31
CA LYS A 173 -0.78 -24.25 3.94
C LYS A 173 0.09 -24.98 2.90
N GLN A 174 -0.50 -25.41 1.79
CA GLN A 174 0.22 -26.04 0.69
C GLN A 174 1.31 -25.11 0.13
N ILE A 175 1.00 -23.82 0.00
CA ILE A 175 2.01 -22.84 -0.42
C ILE A 175 3.15 -22.74 0.60
N MET A 176 2.83 -22.65 1.89
CA MET A 176 3.86 -22.59 2.95
C MET A 176 4.76 -23.83 2.92
N GLU A 177 4.17 -25.02 2.83
CA GLU A 177 4.92 -26.27 2.79
C GLU A 177 5.90 -26.34 1.60
N LYS A 178 5.50 -25.83 0.44
CA LYS A 178 6.35 -25.76 -0.75
C LYS A 178 7.62 -24.93 -0.54
N TYR A 179 7.61 -23.96 0.37
CA TYR A 179 8.73 -23.04 0.63
C TYR A 179 9.40 -23.29 1.98
N ARG A 180 8.95 -24.29 2.75
CA ARG A 180 9.49 -24.62 4.06
C ARG A 180 10.99 -24.91 4.00
N GLY A 181 11.74 -24.32 4.91
CA GLY A 181 13.19 -24.56 5.04
C GLY A 181 14.07 -23.88 3.97
N LEU A 182 13.48 -23.02 3.09
CA LEU A 182 14.26 -22.28 2.11
C LEU A 182 14.88 -20.97 2.66
N CYS A 183 14.51 -20.56 3.87
CA CYS A 183 15.01 -19.35 4.52
C CYS A 183 15.79 -19.73 5.78
N GLU A 184 17.06 -19.30 5.86
CA GLU A 184 17.92 -19.52 7.03
C GLU A 184 17.63 -18.54 8.18
N ASP A 185 16.95 -17.42 7.89
CA ASP A 185 16.64 -16.34 8.85
C ASP A 185 15.31 -16.52 9.58
N GLY A 186 14.70 -17.70 9.49
CA GLY A 186 13.43 -18.05 10.12
C GLY A 186 12.21 -17.45 9.44
N ARG A 187 12.34 -16.80 8.28
CA ARG A 187 11.17 -16.38 7.47
C ARG A 187 10.51 -17.58 6.81
N VAL A 188 9.19 -17.50 6.68
CA VAL A 188 8.39 -18.54 6.00
C VAL A 188 8.67 -18.56 4.50
N PHE A 189 8.94 -17.40 3.88
CA PHE A 189 9.09 -17.28 2.44
C PHE A 189 10.36 -16.53 2.03
N PRO A 190 11.08 -16.96 0.96
CA PRO A 190 12.18 -16.24 0.35
C PRO A 190 11.67 -15.12 -0.57
N VAL A 191 11.01 -14.10 0.01
CA VAL A 191 10.32 -13.03 -0.72
C VAL A 191 11.32 -12.14 -1.46
N PRO A 192 11.25 -12.00 -2.79
CA PRO A 192 12.10 -11.06 -3.53
C PRO A 192 11.79 -9.60 -3.17
N ASN A 193 12.68 -8.67 -3.57
CA ASN A 193 12.41 -7.26 -3.36
C ASN A 193 11.11 -6.81 -4.07
N TYR A 194 10.47 -5.77 -3.52
CA TYR A 194 9.16 -5.28 -3.94
C TYR A 194 9.07 -4.99 -5.45
N GLN A 195 10.05 -4.29 -6.02
CA GLN A 195 10.03 -3.92 -7.44
C GLN A 195 10.07 -5.16 -8.33
N SER A 196 10.91 -6.12 -8.00
CA SER A 196 11.01 -7.39 -8.72
C SER A 196 9.72 -8.21 -8.67
N CYS A 197 9.02 -8.17 -7.54
CA CYS A 197 7.70 -8.78 -7.40
C CYS A 197 6.67 -8.07 -8.29
N MET A 198 6.65 -6.73 -8.30
CA MET A 198 5.75 -5.95 -9.15
C MET A 198 5.96 -6.21 -10.64
N ASP A 199 7.22 -6.30 -11.09
CA ASP A 199 7.55 -6.63 -12.48
C ASP A 199 7.06 -8.05 -12.86
N SER A 200 7.19 -8.99 -11.92
CA SER A 200 6.68 -10.36 -12.11
C SER A 200 5.16 -10.41 -12.15
N LEU A 201 4.47 -9.68 -11.27
CA LEU A 201 3.00 -9.57 -11.26
C LEU A 201 2.47 -8.96 -12.56
N LYS A 202 3.11 -7.92 -13.08
CA LYS A 202 2.75 -7.31 -14.36
C LYS A 202 2.83 -8.31 -15.53
N ARG A 203 3.90 -9.12 -15.55
CA ARG A 203 4.07 -10.17 -16.57
C ARG A 203 3.08 -11.32 -16.38
N LEU A 204 2.80 -11.67 -15.12
CA LEU A 204 1.82 -12.69 -14.75
C LEU A 204 0.42 -12.31 -15.23
N GLY A 205 -0.05 -11.09 -14.95
CA GLY A 205 -1.34 -10.59 -15.40
C GLY A 205 -1.49 -10.69 -16.91
N LYS A 206 -0.47 -10.26 -17.67
CA LYS A 206 -0.46 -10.40 -19.13
C LYS A 206 -0.54 -11.86 -19.58
N LYS A 207 0.18 -12.78 -18.91
CA LYS A 207 0.19 -14.19 -19.25
C LYS A 207 -1.16 -14.87 -18.98
N CYS A 208 -1.83 -14.47 -17.91
CA CYS A 208 -3.15 -14.97 -17.52
C CYS A 208 -4.32 -14.28 -18.27
N GLY A 209 -4.05 -13.30 -19.14
CA GLY A 209 -5.10 -12.54 -19.81
C GLY A 209 -5.91 -11.61 -18.87
N ILE A 210 -5.38 -11.29 -17.69
CA ILE A 210 -6.02 -10.39 -16.74
C ILE A 210 -5.72 -8.96 -17.16
N THR A 211 -6.76 -8.20 -17.47
CA THR A 211 -6.66 -6.80 -17.93
C THR A 211 -6.38 -5.82 -16.81
N LYS A 212 -6.81 -6.15 -15.59
CA LYS A 212 -6.59 -5.35 -14.38
C LYS A 212 -5.11 -5.31 -13.98
N PRO A 213 -4.59 -4.19 -13.50
CA PRO A 213 -3.22 -4.12 -13.01
C PRO A 213 -3.08 -4.92 -11.71
N LEU A 214 -2.38 -6.04 -11.74
CA LEU A 214 -2.07 -6.81 -10.54
C LEU A 214 -1.12 -6.02 -9.64
N SER A 215 -1.53 -5.81 -8.41
CA SER A 215 -0.75 -5.16 -7.36
C SER A 215 -1.04 -5.79 -6.00
N TRP A 216 -0.11 -5.67 -5.04
CA TRP A 216 -0.32 -6.18 -3.69
C TRP A 216 -1.51 -5.53 -2.96
N HIS A 217 -2.02 -4.40 -3.43
CA HIS A 217 -3.23 -3.80 -2.87
C HIS A 217 -4.52 -4.55 -3.26
N CYS A 218 -4.52 -5.24 -4.41
CA CYS A 218 -5.66 -6.04 -4.83
C CYS A 218 -5.92 -7.21 -3.87
N THR A 219 -4.88 -7.74 -3.20
CA THR A 219 -4.99 -8.92 -2.32
C THR A 219 -5.82 -8.64 -1.08
N SER A 220 -5.70 -7.46 -0.47
CA SER A 220 -6.43 -7.09 0.75
C SER A 220 -7.95 -7.04 0.55
N HIS A 221 -8.40 -6.71 -0.65
CA HIS A 221 -9.83 -6.67 -1.00
C HIS A 221 -10.35 -8.04 -1.46
N SER A 222 -9.51 -8.87 -2.07
CA SER A 222 -9.87 -10.22 -2.49
C SER A 222 -10.20 -11.14 -1.33
N LYS A 223 -9.54 -10.98 -0.16
CA LYS A 223 -9.83 -11.76 1.06
C LYS A 223 -11.29 -11.63 1.49
N PHE A 224 -11.87 -10.44 1.44
CA PHE A 224 -13.25 -10.23 1.87
C PHE A 224 -14.25 -11.03 1.02
N PHE A 225 -13.97 -11.20 -0.26
CA PHE A 225 -14.80 -11.96 -1.18
C PHE A 225 -14.73 -13.48 -0.93
N TYR A 226 -13.56 -13.99 -0.53
CA TYR A 226 -13.37 -15.42 -0.27
C TYR A 226 -13.94 -15.87 1.06
N LEU A 227 -13.84 -15.05 2.12
CA LEU A 227 -14.39 -15.38 3.43
C LEU A 227 -15.92 -15.45 3.45
N LEU A 228 -16.59 -14.68 2.57
CA LEU A 228 -18.04 -14.71 2.43
C LEU A 228 -18.56 -15.96 1.67
N ASN A 229 -17.71 -16.65 0.90
CA ASN A 229 -18.10 -17.76 0.01
C ASN A 229 -17.40 -19.10 0.35
N ILE A 230 -16.83 -19.24 1.54
CA ILE A 230 -16.18 -20.51 1.98
C ILE A 230 -17.16 -21.69 2.06
N SER A 231 -18.47 -21.45 2.17
CA SER A 231 -19.48 -22.50 2.14
C SER A 231 -19.59 -23.25 0.81
N GLU A 232 -19.04 -22.72 -0.31
CA GLU A 232 -19.08 -23.35 -1.62
C GLU A 232 -17.76 -24.03 -2.05
N LEU A 233 -16.66 -23.83 -1.32
CA LEU A 233 -15.32 -24.38 -1.65
C LEU A 233 -15.00 -25.71 -0.95
N SER A 234 -15.96 -26.29 -0.23
CA SER A 234 -15.82 -27.64 0.35
C SER A 234 -16.14 -28.78 -0.62
N ILE A 235 -16.22 -28.49 -1.94
CA ILE A 235 -16.42 -29.49 -2.99
C ILE A 235 -15.39 -29.22 -4.12
N LEU A 236 -14.14 -29.61 -3.90
CA LEU A 236 -13.18 -30.02 -4.93
C LEU A 236 -12.06 -30.82 -4.28
#